data_7741fbee5fb9db179ec6ab4e57e8d024
#
_entry.id   7741fbee5fb9db179ec6ab4e57e8d024
#
_cell.length_a   1.000
_cell.length_b   1.000
_cell.length_c   1.000
_cell.angle_alpha   90.00
_cell.angle_beta   90.00
_cell.angle_gamma   90.00
#
_symmetry.space_group_name_H-M   'P 1'
#
loop_
_entity.id
_entity.type
_entity.pdbx_description
1 polymer ?
#
loop_
_entity_poly.entity_id
_entity_poly.type
_entity_poly.pdbx_seq_one_letter_code
_entity_poly.pdbx_strand_id
1 'polypeptide(L)'
;YVKAGESLIWDSENKSYTANGDVEFKNDKFIAFADKMIANYEERNNDEVFTKIELFNNVVIEFEEETFKGNYAIYTRKDNIIKLVGDVSIESPTRLLTGSELIADIDNNKRILNSANNESLVEVLLENNAND
;
A
#
# COMPACT_ATOMS: atom_id res chain seq x y z
N TYR A 1 -2.46 9.77 10.65
CA TYR A 1 -1.10 9.87 11.16
C TYR A 1 -0.10 9.74 10.01
N VAL A 2 0.79 10.72 9.89
CA VAL A 2 1.89 10.73 8.91
C VAL A 2 3.16 11.15 9.63
N LYS A 3 4.25 10.42 9.37
CA LYS A 3 5.57 10.73 9.90
C LYS A 3 6.57 10.70 8.74
N ALA A 4 7.43 11.69 8.66
CA ALA A 4 8.45 11.81 7.62
C ALA A 4 9.79 12.15 8.23
N GLY A 5 10.88 11.53 7.72
CA GLY A 5 12.23 11.72 8.24
C GLY A 5 12.91 12.97 7.72
N GLU A 6 12.53 13.49 6.56
CA GLU A 6 13.19 14.64 5.94
C GLU A 6 12.30 15.87 5.88
N SER A 7 11.11 15.76 5.29
CA SER A 7 10.20 16.90 5.17
C SER A 7 8.75 16.46 5.04
N LEU A 8 7.85 17.33 5.50
CA LEU A 8 6.42 17.20 5.28
C LEU A 8 5.94 18.54 4.72
N ILE A 9 5.37 18.51 3.51
CA ILE A 9 4.89 19.70 2.82
C ILE A 9 3.37 19.66 2.78
N TRP A 10 2.74 20.66 3.34
CA TRP A 10 1.30 20.84 3.26
C TRP A 10 0.99 21.88 2.21
N ASP A 11 0.22 21.52 1.20
CA ASP A 11 -0.23 22.42 0.13
C ASP A 11 -1.74 22.58 0.23
N SER A 12 -2.17 23.68 0.84
CA SER A 12 -3.60 23.90 1.07
C SER A 12 -4.35 24.30 -0.21
N GLU A 13 -3.65 24.81 -1.21
CA GLU A 13 -4.25 25.16 -2.49
C GLU A 13 -4.59 23.89 -3.30
N ASN A 14 -3.66 22.96 -3.38
CA ASN A 14 -3.84 21.69 -4.10
C ASN A 14 -4.42 20.57 -3.21
N LYS A 15 -4.64 20.86 -1.94
CA LYS A 15 -5.20 19.93 -0.95
C LYS A 15 -4.42 18.62 -0.92
N SER A 16 -3.12 18.76 -0.64
CA SER A 16 -2.22 17.62 -0.58
C SER A 16 -1.17 17.76 0.50
N TYR A 17 -0.67 16.60 0.95
CA TYR A 17 0.52 16.49 1.78
C TYR A 17 1.55 15.68 1.01
N THR A 18 2.80 16.14 1.03
CA THR A 18 3.94 15.38 0.49
C THR A 18 4.91 15.12 1.63
N ALA A 19 5.17 13.85 1.90
CA ALA A 19 6.10 13.42 2.93
C ALA A 19 7.33 12.79 2.27
N ASN A 20 8.51 13.18 2.71
CA ASN A 20 9.77 12.71 2.17
C ASN A 20 10.66 12.10 3.24
N GLY A 21 11.29 10.97 2.92
CA GLY A 21 12.27 10.28 3.76
C GLY A 21 11.61 9.46 4.87
N ASP A 22 11.84 8.15 4.83
CA ASP A 22 11.36 7.21 5.85
C ASP A 22 9.93 7.49 6.29
N VAL A 23 9.01 7.50 5.31
CA VAL A 23 7.62 7.86 5.55
C VAL A 23 6.90 6.70 6.24
N GLU A 24 6.12 7.03 7.26
CA GLU A 24 5.18 6.12 7.89
C GLU A 24 3.79 6.75 7.84
N PHE A 25 2.84 6.01 7.32
CA PHE A 25 1.43 6.40 7.29
C PHE A 25 0.62 5.35 8.05
N LYS A 26 -0.31 5.83 8.87
CA LYS A 26 -1.17 4.93 9.63
C LYS A 26 -2.61 5.45 9.62
N ASN A 27 -3.54 4.56 9.32
CA ASN A 27 -4.96 4.79 9.57
C ASN A 27 -5.52 3.62 10.37
N ASP A 28 -6.84 3.53 10.50
CA ASP A 28 -7.50 2.46 11.25
C ASP A 28 -7.48 1.11 10.54
N LYS A 29 -7.01 1.03 9.29
CA LYS A 29 -7.02 -0.20 8.50
C LYS A 29 -5.63 -0.79 8.27
N PHE A 30 -4.62 0.06 8.03
CA PHE A 30 -3.28 -0.41 7.69
C PHE A 30 -2.20 0.56 8.13
N ILE A 31 -0.96 0.07 8.13
CA ILE A 31 0.25 0.86 8.33
C ILE A 31 1.08 0.74 7.06
N ALA A 32 1.54 1.85 6.53
CA ALA A 32 2.33 1.87 5.30
C ALA A 32 3.66 2.60 5.50
N PHE A 33 4.69 2.10 4.84
CA PHE A 33 6.03 2.67 4.83
C PHE A 33 6.48 2.86 3.38
N ALA A 34 7.18 3.93 3.11
CA ALA A 34 7.73 4.22 1.80
C ALA A 34 8.83 5.30 1.90
N ASP A 35 9.55 5.53 0.80
CA ASP A 35 10.52 6.61 0.76
C ASP A 35 9.85 7.97 0.60
N LYS A 36 8.70 7.99 -0.07
CA LYS A 36 7.93 9.22 -0.33
C LYS A 36 6.45 8.90 -0.37
N MET A 37 5.64 9.86 0.08
CA MET A 37 4.18 9.77 0.02
C MET A 37 3.57 11.08 -0.48
N ILE A 38 2.54 10.96 -1.32
CA ILE A 38 1.67 12.08 -1.67
C ILE A 38 0.25 11.68 -1.28
N ALA A 39 -0.38 12.46 -0.41
CA ALA A 39 -1.74 12.21 0.05
C ALA A 39 -2.62 13.39 -0.33
N ASN A 40 -3.68 13.10 -1.08
CA ASN A 40 -4.69 14.09 -1.43
C ASN A 40 -5.86 14.00 -0.45
N TYR A 41 -6.44 15.15 -0.11
CA TYR A 41 -7.54 15.20 0.83
C TYR A 41 -8.67 16.08 0.34
N GLU A 42 -9.85 15.89 0.92
CA GLU A 42 -11.00 16.77 0.79
C GLU A 42 -11.35 17.29 2.18
N GLU A 43 -12.00 18.45 2.22
CA GLU A 43 -12.52 18.98 3.47
C GLU A 43 -14.01 18.62 3.56
N ARG A 44 -14.36 17.94 4.65
CA ARG A 44 -15.74 17.54 4.95
C ARG A 44 -16.06 17.93 6.39
N ASN A 45 -17.04 18.79 6.58
CA ASN A 45 -17.47 19.24 7.91
C ASN A 45 -16.29 19.79 8.74
N ASN A 46 -15.39 20.55 8.09
CA ASN A 46 -14.17 21.13 8.67
C ASN A 46 -13.07 20.11 8.99
N ASP A 47 -13.25 18.85 8.62
CA ASP A 47 -12.22 17.82 8.76
C ASP A 47 -11.56 17.52 7.42
N GLU A 48 -10.26 17.23 7.45
CA GLU A 48 -9.53 16.76 6.29
C GLU A 48 -9.66 15.24 6.19
N VAL A 49 -10.10 14.76 5.03
CA VAL A 49 -10.29 13.34 4.76
C VAL A 49 -9.41 12.96 3.60
N PHE A 50 -8.47 12.05 3.80
CA PHE A 50 -7.61 11.57 2.73
C PHE A 50 -8.42 10.72 1.75
N THR A 51 -8.38 11.10 0.46
CA THR A 51 -9.10 10.41 -0.60
C THR A 51 -8.23 9.51 -1.45
N LYS A 52 -6.95 9.89 -1.60
CA LYS A 52 -5.97 9.15 -2.39
C LYS A 52 -4.62 9.26 -1.72
N ILE A 53 -3.92 8.14 -1.61
CA ILE A 53 -2.57 8.09 -1.05
C ILE A 53 -1.68 7.35 -2.03
N GLU A 54 -0.60 8.00 -2.45
CA GLU A 54 0.42 7.38 -3.30
C GLU A 54 1.70 7.20 -2.51
N LEU A 55 2.31 6.02 -2.64
CA LEU A 55 3.53 5.64 -1.95
C LEU A 55 4.58 5.28 -2.99
N PHE A 56 5.78 5.83 -2.85
CA PHE A 56 6.84 5.71 -3.83
C PHE A 56 8.09 5.09 -3.23
N ASN A 57 8.55 4.02 -3.83
CA ASN A 57 9.78 3.30 -3.53
C ASN A 57 9.83 2.63 -2.17
N ASN A 58 10.27 1.39 -2.16
CA ASN A 58 10.40 0.58 -0.95
C ASN A 58 9.09 0.54 -0.15
N VAL A 59 7.99 0.32 -0.86
CA VAL A 59 6.66 0.32 -0.25
C VAL A 59 6.45 -0.96 0.55
N VAL A 60 6.03 -0.80 1.80
CA VAL A 60 5.62 -1.90 2.68
C VAL A 60 4.29 -1.51 3.31
N ILE A 61 3.28 -2.35 3.15
CA ILE A 61 1.96 -2.12 3.75
C ILE A 61 1.62 -3.31 4.62
N GLU A 62 1.36 -3.05 5.90
CA GLU A 62 0.95 -4.06 6.86
C GLU A 62 -0.56 -3.96 7.06
N PHE A 63 -1.26 -5.01 6.70
CA PHE A 63 -2.71 -5.12 6.81
C PHE A 63 -3.07 -6.45 7.46
N GLU A 64 -3.59 -6.40 8.68
CA GLU A 64 -3.85 -7.58 9.50
C GLU A 64 -2.58 -8.44 9.63
N GLU A 65 -2.62 -9.70 9.20
CA GLU A 65 -1.47 -10.60 9.25
C GLU A 65 -0.69 -10.65 7.93
N GLU A 66 -1.08 -9.83 6.95
CA GLU A 66 -0.44 -9.77 5.65
C GLU A 66 0.51 -8.59 5.54
N THR A 67 1.63 -8.78 4.84
CA THR A 67 2.55 -7.71 4.47
C THR A 67 2.63 -7.63 2.95
N PHE A 68 2.28 -6.48 2.39
CA PHE A 68 2.37 -6.19 0.97
C PHE A 68 3.63 -5.40 0.71
N LYS A 69 4.41 -5.77 -0.31
CA LYS A 69 5.60 -5.04 -0.72
C LYS A 69 5.55 -4.75 -2.21
N GLY A 70 6.09 -3.60 -2.61
CA GLY A 70 6.18 -3.20 -4.01
C GLY A 70 7.00 -1.93 -4.17
N ASN A 71 7.12 -1.47 -5.42
CA ASN A 71 7.87 -0.25 -5.73
C ASN A 71 6.99 1.00 -5.70
N TYR A 72 5.71 0.84 -5.97
CA TYR A 72 4.73 1.91 -5.99
C TYR A 72 3.40 1.39 -5.49
N ALA A 73 2.68 2.21 -4.74
CA ALA A 73 1.34 1.87 -4.30
C ALA A 73 0.42 3.07 -4.38
N ILE A 74 -0.84 2.80 -4.66
CA ILE A 74 -1.90 3.80 -4.60
C ILE A 74 -3.09 3.23 -3.84
N TYR A 75 -3.55 3.98 -2.86
CA TYR A 75 -4.77 3.68 -2.11
C TYR A 75 -5.84 4.69 -2.49
N THR A 76 -7.02 4.21 -2.84
CA THR A 76 -8.19 5.02 -3.15
C THR A 76 -9.28 4.74 -2.12
N ARG A 77 -9.66 5.76 -1.37
CA ARG A 77 -10.62 5.62 -0.27
C ARG A 77 -12.01 5.25 -0.75
N LYS A 78 -12.46 5.83 -1.86
CA LYS A 78 -13.81 5.62 -2.39
C LYS A 78 -14.12 4.13 -2.59
N ASP A 79 -13.18 3.41 -3.16
CA ASP A 79 -13.32 1.99 -3.47
C ASP A 79 -12.67 1.10 -2.41
N ASN A 80 -11.90 1.70 -1.51
CA ASN A 80 -11.11 1.00 -0.49
C ASN A 80 -10.21 -0.07 -1.10
N ILE A 81 -9.49 0.35 -2.16
CA ILE A 81 -8.60 -0.51 -2.94
C ILE A 81 -7.17 -0.01 -2.82
N ILE A 82 -6.24 -0.96 -2.61
CA ILE A 82 -4.81 -0.73 -2.69
C ILE A 82 -4.29 -1.43 -3.93
N LYS A 83 -3.56 -0.68 -4.76
CA LYS A 83 -2.89 -1.23 -5.94
C LYS A 83 -1.39 -1.05 -5.78
N LEU A 84 -0.63 -2.14 -5.94
CA LEU A 84 0.83 -2.13 -5.90
C LEU A 84 1.39 -2.57 -7.24
N VAL A 85 2.52 -1.97 -7.63
CA VAL A 85 3.18 -2.26 -8.89
C VAL A 85 4.69 -2.38 -8.67
N GLY A 86 5.31 -3.34 -9.36
CA GLY A 86 6.76 -3.55 -9.37
C GLY A 86 7.25 -4.43 -8.22
N ASP A 87 7.74 -5.60 -8.56
CA ASP A 87 8.29 -6.58 -7.62
C ASP A 87 7.38 -6.78 -6.41
N VAL A 88 6.12 -7.13 -6.71
CA VAL A 88 5.09 -7.21 -5.69
C VAL A 88 5.13 -8.54 -4.96
N SER A 89 4.96 -8.49 -3.65
CA SER A 89 4.77 -9.70 -2.84
C SER A 89 3.68 -9.49 -1.79
N ILE A 90 3.00 -10.59 -1.45
CA ILE A 90 2.12 -10.69 -0.30
C ILE A 90 2.67 -11.78 0.59
N GLU A 91 3.00 -11.43 1.81
CA GLU A 91 3.54 -12.37 2.79
C GLU A 91 2.58 -12.51 3.97
N SER A 92 2.29 -13.74 4.34
CA SER A 92 1.52 -14.08 5.52
C SER A 92 2.25 -15.20 6.28
N PRO A 93 1.79 -15.60 7.48
CA PRO A 93 2.48 -16.67 8.22
C PRO A 93 2.62 -17.98 7.48
N THR A 94 1.74 -18.27 6.51
CA THR A 94 1.70 -19.59 5.85
C THR A 94 2.01 -19.57 4.36
N ARG A 95 2.19 -18.38 3.75
CA ARG A 95 2.42 -18.33 2.30
C ARG A 95 3.11 -17.04 1.87
N LEU A 96 3.76 -17.14 0.73
CA LEU A 96 4.33 -16.01 0.00
C LEU A 96 3.81 -16.08 -1.44
N LEU A 97 3.22 -14.97 -1.88
CA LEU A 97 2.74 -14.80 -3.25
C LEU A 97 3.54 -13.69 -3.88
N THR A 98 4.01 -13.90 -5.11
CA THR A 98 4.77 -12.88 -5.84
C THR A 98 4.16 -12.63 -7.21
N GLY A 99 4.34 -11.40 -7.71
CA GLY A 99 3.85 -11.00 -9.02
C GLY A 99 4.35 -9.62 -9.38
N SER A 100 3.80 -9.04 -10.44
CA SER A 100 4.17 -7.70 -10.92
C SER A 100 3.17 -6.62 -10.54
N GLU A 101 1.94 -7.01 -10.24
CA GLU A 101 0.88 -6.12 -9.83
C GLU A 101 -0.03 -6.81 -8.82
N LEU A 102 -0.42 -6.07 -7.79
CA LEU A 102 -1.40 -6.54 -6.81
C LEU A 102 -2.54 -5.53 -6.77
N ILE A 103 -3.77 -6.05 -6.79
CA ILE A 103 -4.97 -5.27 -6.49
C ILE A 103 -5.60 -5.90 -5.25
N ALA A 104 -5.61 -5.16 -4.15
CA ALA A 104 -6.20 -5.60 -2.89
C ALA A 104 -7.50 -4.84 -2.64
N ASP A 105 -8.61 -5.55 -2.72
CA ASP A 105 -9.94 -5.02 -2.41
C ASP A 105 -10.22 -5.32 -0.94
N ILE A 106 -10.07 -4.29 -0.11
CA ILE A 106 -10.11 -4.45 1.35
C ILE A 106 -11.50 -4.84 1.82
N ASP A 107 -12.54 -4.17 1.31
CA ASP A 107 -13.92 -4.41 1.74
C ASP A 107 -14.40 -5.82 1.40
N ASN A 108 -13.98 -6.35 0.25
CA ASN A 108 -14.39 -7.67 -0.23
C ASN A 108 -13.37 -8.76 0.11
N ASN A 109 -12.31 -8.42 0.82
CA ASN A 109 -11.24 -9.34 1.23
C ASN A 109 -10.69 -10.15 0.06
N LYS A 110 -10.46 -9.47 -1.08
CA LYS A 110 -10.02 -10.08 -2.33
C LYS A 110 -8.64 -9.56 -2.73
N ARG A 111 -7.82 -10.47 -3.23
CA ARG A 111 -6.46 -10.16 -3.73
C ARG A 111 -6.34 -10.67 -5.15
N ILE A 112 -5.90 -9.81 -6.07
CA ILE A 112 -5.62 -10.20 -7.46
C ILE A 112 -4.16 -9.93 -7.72
N LEU A 113 -3.41 -10.99 -8.04
CA LEU A 113 -2.01 -10.89 -8.42
C LEU A 113 -1.88 -11.15 -9.92
N ASN A 114 -1.20 -10.24 -10.61
CA ASN A 114 -0.99 -10.34 -12.05
C ASN A 114 0.50 -10.31 -12.37
N SER A 115 0.88 -10.97 -13.48
CA SER A 115 2.18 -10.76 -14.10
C SER A 115 2.06 -9.69 -15.18
N ALA A 116 3.08 -8.84 -15.31
CA ALA A 116 3.03 -7.71 -16.24
C ALA A 116 3.21 -8.11 -17.71
N ASN A 117 3.89 -9.24 -17.95
CA ASN A 117 4.20 -9.73 -19.30
C ASN A 117 4.49 -11.24 -19.26
N ASN A 118 4.79 -11.82 -20.44
CA ASN A 118 5.04 -13.26 -20.57
C ASN A 118 6.31 -13.75 -19.86
N GLU A 119 7.18 -12.83 -19.47
CA GLU A 119 8.43 -13.16 -18.75
C GLU A 119 8.26 -13.11 -17.24
N SER A 120 7.19 -12.49 -16.75
CA SER A 120 6.87 -12.39 -15.34
C SER A 120 5.95 -13.53 -14.93
N LEU A 121 6.17 -14.06 -13.74
CA LEU A 121 5.37 -15.14 -13.19
C LEU A 121 4.63 -14.67 -11.95
N VAL A 122 3.43 -15.21 -11.77
CA VAL A 122 2.76 -15.18 -10.48
C VAL A 122 3.15 -16.48 -9.78
N GLU A 123 3.70 -16.35 -8.58
CA GLU A 123 4.24 -17.47 -7.85
C GLU A 123 3.65 -17.54 -6.44
N VAL A 124 3.35 -18.77 -6.01
CA VAL A 124 2.84 -19.05 -4.68
C VAL A 124 3.77 -20.02 -3.98
N LEU A 125 4.27 -19.64 -2.81
CA LEU A 125 5.01 -20.53 -1.93
C LEU A 125 4.17 -20.76 -0.67
N LEU A 126 3.89 -22.02 -0.40
CA LEU A 126 3.10 -22.42 0.75
C LEU A 126 4.00 -23.11 1.77
N GLU A 127 3.89 -22.70 3.02
CA GLU A 127 4.57 -23.34 4.10
C GLU A 127 3.72 -24.49 4.60
N ASN A 128 4.29 -25.71 4.58
CA ASN A 128 3.63 -26.90 5.12
C ASN A 128 3.98 -27.06 6.59
N ASN A 129 2.95 -27.07 7.42
CA ASN A 129 3.08 -27.43 8.81
C ASN A 129 3.16 -28.95 8.92
N ALA A 130 4.23 -29.45 9.53
CA ALA A 130 4.45 -30.89 9.64
C ALA A 130 3.38 -31.62 10.46
N ASN A 131 2.56 -30.88 11.20
CA ASN A 131 1.49 -31.42 12.04
C ASN A 131 0.11 -31.39 11.38
N ASP A 132 0.06 -30.97 10.15
CA ASP A 132 -1.22 -30.86 9.42
C ASP A 132 -1.51 -32.16 8.63
#